data_44c33644dd9b1b2ac707314177c936ef
#
_entry.id   44c33644dd9b1b2ac707314177c936ef
#
_cell.length_a   1.000
_cell.length_b   1.000
_cell.length_c   1.000
_cell.angle_alpha   90.00
_cell.angle_beta   90.00
_cell.angle_gamma   90.00
#
_symmetry.space_group_name_H-M   'P 1'
#
loop_
_entity.id
_entity.type
_entity.pdbx_description
1 polymer ?
#
loop_
_entity_poly.entity_id
_entity_poly.type
_entity_poly.pdbx_seq_one_letter_code
_entity_poly.pdbx_strand_id
1 'polypeptide(L)'
;ARSRGFPVIYTTGEDRAEARPGVVKATNRSRGNTGDNPQAIFEAFTPNREDLIIYKQRASGFFGTPLIAHLNQRGIDSLIVCGESTSGCVRASVLDACAYGFHVVLVEEATFDRSVHSHKINLFDMHHKYADVMKLDEVAAHLERVAAAQEQEKGA
;
A
#
# COMPACT_ATOMS: atom_id res chain seq x y z
N ALA A 1 -13.51 2.91 -1.19
CA ALA A 1 -12.89 3.86 -0.27
C ALA A 1 -13.23 5.30 -0.66
N ARG A 2 -12.71 5.81 -1.77
CA ARG A 2 -12.85 7.23 -2.18
C ARG A 2 -14.30 7.73 -2.20
N SER A 3 -15.22 6.97 -2.79
CA SER A 3 -16.66 7.33 -2.83
C SER A 3 -17.33 7.42 -1.46
N ARG A 4 -16.66 6.97 -0.41
CA ARG A 4 -17.08 7.01 0.98
C ARG A 4 -16.26 7.98 1.83
N GLY A 5 -15.49 8.87 1.20
CA GLY A 5 -14.70 9.89 1.88
C GLY A 5 -13.40 9.40 2.52
N PHE A 6 -12.99 8.15 2.31
CA PHE A 6 -11.71 7.66 2.81
C PHE A 6 -10.56 8.12 1.92
N PRO A 7 -9.47 8.65 2.49
CA PRO A 7 -8.31 9.08 1.72
C PRO A 7 -7.66 7.90 0.99
N VAL A 8 -7.19 8.16 -0.23
CA VAL A 8 -6.45 7.19 -1.04
C VAL A 8 -5.02 7.69 -1.21
N ILE A 9 -4.07 6.81 -0.93
CA ILE A 9 -2.64 7.10 -1.03
C ILE A 9 -2.00 6.06 -1.95
N TYR A 10 -1.34 6.54 -2.98
CA TYR A 10 -0.56 5.72 -3.89
C TYR A 10 0.90 5.72 -3.50
N THR A 11 1.56 4.58 -3.59
CA THR A 11 3.00 4.49 -3.49
C THR A 11 3.57 3.89 -4.76
N THR A 12 4.50 4.58 -5.40
CA THR A 12 5.17 4.10 -6.61
C THR A 12 6.68 4.37 -6.54
N GLY A 13 7.43 3.78 -7.45
CA GLY A 13 8.87 4.01 -7.50
C GLY A 13 9.22 5.40 -8.05
N GLU A 14 10.34 5.95 -7.63
CA GLU A 14 10.92 7.14 -8.22
C GLU A 14 11.45 6.82 -9.62
N ASP A 15 11.02 7.56 -10.62
CA ASP A 15 11.39 7.32 -12.02
C ASP A 15 12.69 8.01 -12.43
N ARG A 16 13.16 8.99 -11.68
CA ARG A 16 14.41 9.71 -11.99
C ARG A 16 15.63 8.79 -11.86
N ALA A 17 16.43 8.73 -12.90
CA ALA A 17 17.65 7.90 -12.92
C ALA A 17 18.60 8.25 -11.78
N GLU A 18 18.73 9.53 -11.44
CA GLU A 18 19.57 10.04 -10.37
C GLU A 18 19.08 9.67 -8.98
N ALA A 19 17.76 9.47 -8.83
CA ALA A 19 17.14 9.09 -7.57
C ALA A 19 17.24 7.60 -7.28
N ARG A 20 17.67 6.79 -8.26
CA ARG A 20 17.79 5.34 -8.08
C ARG A 20 19.03 5.01 -7.27
N PRO A 21 18.85 4.41 -6.08
CA PRO A 21 20.01 3.93 -5.34
C PRO A 21 20.75 2.86 -6.14
N GLY A 22 22.06 2.82 -6.01
CA GLY A 22 22.90 1.79 -6.61
C GLY A 22 22.40 0.37 -6.32
N VAL A 23 22.89 -0.60 -7.07
CA VAL A 23 22.47 -2.00 -7.00
C VAL A 23 22.62 -2.54 -5.59
N VAL A 24 21.51 -2.89 -4.97
CA VAL A 24 21.45 -3.42 -3.60
C VAL A 24 21.50 -4.96 -3.59
N LYS A 25 21.28 -5.60 -4.74
CA LYS A 25 21.32 -7.05 -4.90
C LYS A 25 22.35 -7.46 -5.93
N ALA A 26 23.22 -8.37 -5.54
CA ALA A 26 24.19 -9.01 -6.43
C ALA A 26 23.56 -10.04 -7.41
N THR A 27 22.26 -10.31 -7.31
CA THR A 27 21.59 -11.21 -8.26
C THR A 27 21.39 -10.50 -9.60
N ASN A 28 21.92 -11.08 -10.63
CA ASN A 28 21.82 -10.64 -12.02
C ASN A 28 20.37 -10.89 -12.54
N ARG A 29 19.40 -10.15 -12.00
CA ARG A 29 18.09 -10.06 -12.64
C ARG A 29 18.21 -9.06 -13.76
N SER A 30 18.23 -9.55 -15.01
CA SER A 30 18.03 -8.68 -16.14
C SER A 30 16.76 -7.88 -15.89
N ARG A 31 16.89 -6.58 -15.76
CA ARG A 31 15.76 -5.67 -15.86
C ARG A 31 15.30 -5.75 -17.30
N GLY A 32 14.29 -6.57 -17.58
CA GLY A 32 13.63 -6.51 -18.87
C GLY A 32 13.22 -5.05 -19.09
N ASN A 33 13.36 -4.59 -20.31
CA ASN A 33 12.80 -3.29 -20.68
C ASN A 33 11.28 -3.41 -20.51
N THR A 34 10.75 -2.81 -19.44
CA THR A 34 9.33 -2.90 -19.07
C THR A 34 8.52 -1.71 -19.63
N GLY A 35 9.02 -1.09 -20.68
CA GLY A 35 8.42 0.08 -21.31
C GLY A 35 9.04 1.40 -20.87
N ASP A 36 8.51 2.49 -21.38
CA ASP A 36 9.09 3.83 -21.20
C ASP A 36 9.01 4.36 -19.76
N ASN A 37 8.05 3.88 -18.97
CA ASN A 37 7.92 4.23 -17.55
C ASN A 37 7.46 3.04 -16.69
N PRO A 38 8.38 2.19 -16.20
CA PRO A 38 8.05 1.00 -15.41
C PRO A 38 7.48 1.33 -14.02
N GLN A 39 7.47 2.59 -13.62
CA GLN A 39 6.93 3.05 -12.35
C GLN A 39 5.59 3.78 -12.51
N ALA A 40 5.06 3.88 -13.72
CA ALA A 40 3.77 4.51 -13.97
C ALA A 40 2.66 3.75 -13.25
N ILE A 41 1.74 4.50 -12.65
CA ILE A 41 0.52 3.93 -12.11
C ILE A 41 -0.36 3.50 -13.31
N PHE A 42 -0.84 2.26 -13.26
CA PHE A 42 -1.66 1.71 -14.34
C PHE A 42 -2.92 2.55 -14.56
N GLU A 43 -3.31 2.77 -15.81
CA GLU A 43 -4.39 3.68 -16.20
C GLU A 43 -5.71 3.41 -15.45
N ALA A 44 -6.07 2.14 -15.23
CA ALA A 44 -7.27 1.77 -14.48
C ALA A 44 -7.28 2.25 -13.02
N PHE A 45 -6.12 2.63 -12.48
CA PHE A 45 -5.94 3.14 -11.12
C PHE A 45 -5.48 4.59 -11.11
N THR A 46 -5.76 5.35 -12.15
CA THR A 46 -5.35 6.77 -12.24
C THR A 46 -5.73 7.54 -10.97
N PRO A 47 -4.76 8.16 -10.30
CA PRO A 47 -5.03 8.97 -9.12
C PRO A 47 -5.90 10.18 -9.46
N ASN A 48 -6.79 10.54 -8.55
CA ASN A 48 -7.50 11.81 -8.60
C ASN A 48 -6.61 12.94 -8.07
N ARG A 49 -7.00 14.19 -8.33
CA ARG A 49 -6.26 15.37 -7.89
C ARG A 49 -6.05 15.43 -6.37
N GLU A 50 -6.96 14.85 -5.61
CA GLU A 50 -6.95 14.85 -4.14
C GLU A 50 -6.15 13.70 -3.54
N ASP A 51 -5.81 12.69 -4.35
CA ASP A 51 -5.05 11.54 -3.88
C ASP A 51 -3.58 11.92 -3.66
N LEU A 52 -3.00 11.37 -2.61
CA LEU A 52 -1.58 11.55 -2.33
C LEU A 52 -0.77 10.50 -3.09
N ILE A 53 0.27 10.93 -3.79
CA ILE A 53 1.22 10.03 -4.43
C ILE A 53 2.57 10.15 -3.72
N ILE A 54 3.04 9.03 -3.19
CA ILE A 54 4.34 8.91 -2.53
C ILE A 54 5.32 8.21 -3.48
N TYR A 55 6.35 8.93 -3.87
CA TYR A 55 7.45 8.39 -4.65
C TYR A 55 8.52 7.80 -3.71
N LYS A 56 8.86 6.54 -3.90
CA LYS A 56 9.74 5.80 -3.01
C LYS A 56 10.94 5.20 -3.75
N GLN A 57 12.07 5.14 -3.09
CA GLN A 57 13.31 4.54 -3.61
C GLN A 57 13.58 3.13 -3.06
N ARG A 58 12.81 2.70 -2.08
CA ARG A 58 12.93 1.38 -1.41
C ARG A 58 11.60 0.63 -1.46
N ALA A 59 11.61 -0.61 -1.03
CA ALA A 59 10.42 -1.46 -1.06
C ALA A 59 9.28 -0.88 -0.22
N SER A 60 9.57 -0.45 1.00
CA SER A 60 8.58 0.14 1.88
C SER A 60 8.12 1.53 1.40
N GLY A 61 6.82 1.78 1.54
CA GLY A 61 6.23 3.10 1.35
C GLY A 61 6.61 4.10 2.43
N PHE A 62 7.15 3.65 3.56
CA PHE A 62 7.54 4.50 4.70
C PHE A 62 9.00 4.89 4.67
N PHE A 63 9.88 3.98 4.27
CA PHE A 63 11.33 4.21 4.38
C PHE A 63 11.80 5.33 3.47
N GLY A 64 12.28 6.41 4.08
CA GLY A 64 12.82 7.58 3.37
C GLY A 64 11.78 8.41 2.63
N THR A 65 10.50 8.31 3.03
CA THR A 65 9.40 9.07 2.45
C THR A 65 8.67 9.88 3.52
N PRO A 66 7.89 10.89 3.15
CA PRO A 66 7.08 11.65 4.09
C PRO A 66 5.76 10.97 4.49
N LEU A 67 5.53 9.68 4.14
CA LEU A 67 4.24 9.02 4.34
C LEU A 67 3.78 9.09 5.79
N ILE A 68 4.66 8.77 6.75
CA ILE A 68 4.31 8.79 8.18
C ILE A 68 3.84 10.18 8.63
N ALA A 69 4.47 11.25 8.15
CA ALA A 69 4.07 12.61 8.49
C ALA A 69 2.67 12.94 7.96
N HIS A 70 2.37 12.51 6.72
CA HIS A 70 1.05 12.69 6.12
C HIS A 70 -0.05 11.92 6.86
N LEU A 71 0.22 10.71 7.30
CA LEU A 71 -0.72 9.90 8.06
C LEU A 71 -1.01 10.52 9.43
N ASN A 72 0.04 10.88 10.17
CA ASN A 72 -0.08 11.51 11.49
C ASN A 72 -0.82 12.85 11.43
N GLN A 73 -0.51 13.68 10.44
CA GLN A 73 -1.19 14.97 10.26
C GLN A 73 -2.70 14.82 10.03
N ARG A 74 -3.12 13.69 9.45
CA ARG A 74 -4.53 13.38 9.20
C ARG A 74 -5.20 12.61 10.33
N GLY A 75 -4.47 12.29 11.41
CA GLY A 75 -5.00 11.49 12.52
C GLY A 75 -5.35 10.05 12.10
N ILE A 76 -4.68 9.53 11.08
CA ILE A 76 -4.91 8.15 10.61
C ILE A 76 -4.19 7.20 11.56
N ASP A 77 -4.91 6.19 12.05
CA ASP A 77 -4.42 5.12 12.92
C ASP A 77 -4.52 3.73 12.29
N SER A 78 -5.29 3.60 11.20
CA SER A 78 -5.57 2.34 10.55
C SER A 78 -5.34 2.43 9.04
N LEU A 79 -4.76 1.39 8.46
CA LEU A 79 -4.40 1.34 7.04
C LEU A 79 -4.99 0.11 6.37
N ILE A 80 -5.62 0.31 5.22
CA ILE A 80 -6.01 -0.78 4.32
C ILE A 80 -4.98 -0.81 3.20
N VAL A 81 -4.27 -1.92 3.06
CA VAL A 81 -3.15 -2.08 2.13
C VAL A 81 -3.53 -3.01 0.99
N CYS A 82 -3.25 -2.57 -0.24
CA CYS A 82 -3.45 -3.31 -1.49
C CYS A 82 -2.24 -3.14 -2.40
N GLY A 83 -2.10 -3.99 -3.41
CA GLY A 83 -1.11 -3.82 -4.48
C GLY A 83 -0.11 -4.95 -4.64
N GLU A 84 1.04 -4.65 -5.25
CA GLU A 84 2.12 -5.61 -5.54
C GLU A 84 3.49 -5.15 -5.00
N SER A 85 4.43 -6.04 -4.80
CA SER A 85 4.28 -7.50 -4.70
C SER A 85 4.03 -7.86 -3.26
N THR A 86 3.19 -8.87 -3.00
CA THR A 86 2.86 -9.31 -1.64
C THR A 86 4.10 -9.58 -0.80
N SER A 87 5.10 -10.30 -1.35
CA SER A 87 6.36 -10.60 -0.67
C SER A 87 7.39 -9.46 -0.68
N GLY A 88 7.12 -8.40 -1.39
CA GLY A 88 8.02 -7.26 -1.62
C GLY A 88 7.54 -5.97 -0.97
N CYS A 89 7.05 -5.05 -1.83
CA CYS A 89 6.67 -3.71 -1.39
C CYS A 89 5.49 -3.71 -0.40
N VAL A 90 4.52 -4.60 -0.60
CA VAL A 90 3.39 -4.78 0.31
C VAL A 90 3.90 -5.21 1.68
N ARG A 91 4.63 -6.34 1.75
CA ARG A 91 5.19 -6.82 3.02
C ARG A 91 6.04 -5.76 3.71
N ALA A 92 6.95 -5.11 2.99
CA ALA A 92 7.83 -4.09 3.59
C ALA A 92 7.03 -2.92 4.18
N SER A 93 5.99 -2.47 3.49
CA SER A 93 5.14 -1.38 3.98
C SER A 93 4.27 -1.81 5.15
N VAL A 94 3.73 -3.03 5.14
CA VAL A 94 2.95 -3.60 6.26
C VAL A 94 3.79 -3.69 7.54
N LEU A 95 5.03 -4.19 7.43
CA LEU A 95 5.92 -4.32 8.59
C LEU A 95 6.25 -2.94 9.18
N ASP A 96 6.59 -1.98 8.34
CA ASP A 96 6.87 -0.61 8.82
C ASP A 96 5.63 0.04 9.41
N ALA A 97 4.45 -0.10 8.78
CA ALA A 97 3.19 0.40 9.32
C ALA A 97 2.90 -0.16 10.72
N CYS A 98 3.02 -1.47 10.89
CA CYS A 98 2.87 -2.14 12.17
C CYS A 98 3.91 -1.63 13.20
N ALA A 99 5.18 -1.47 12.79
CA ALA A 99 6.23 -0.95 13.66
C ALA A 99 5.99 0.51 14.09
N TYR A 100 5.31 1.31 13.27
CA TYR A 100 4.86 2.66 13.62
C TYR A 100 3.57 2.69 14.46
N GLY A 101 2.96 1.55 14.74
CA GLY A 101 1.78 1.44 15.61
C GLY A 101 0.44 1.56 14.88
N PHE A 102 0.42 1.49 13.54
CA PHE A 102 -0.84 1.46 12.79
C PHE A 102 -1.51 0.09 12.89
N HIS A 103 -2.84 0.09 12.93
CA HIS A 103 -3.62 -1.09 12.60
C HIS A 103 -3.57 -1.32 11.10
N VAL A 104 -3.20 -2.51 10.68
CA VAL A 104 -3.02 -2.82 9.25
C VAL A 104 -3.97 -3.92 8.82
N VAL A 105 -4.79 -3.62 7.84
CA VAL A 105 -5.62 -4.59 7.12
C VAL A 105 -5.02 -4.80 5.73
N LEU A 106 -4.81 -6.05 5.36
CA LEU A 106 -4.35 -6.45 4.04
C LEU A 106 -5.46 -7.16 3.29
N VAL A 107 -5.86 -6.62 2.14
CA VAL A 107 -6.95 -7.19 1.34
C VAL A 107 -6.41 -8.32 0.47
N GLU A 108 -6.82 -9.57 0.75
CA GLU A 108 -6.28 -10.76 0.09
C GLU A 108 -6.42 -10.67 -1.43
N GLU A 109 -7.63 -10.41 -1.93
CA GLU A 109 -7.93 -10.39 -3.37
C GLU A 109 -7.37 -9.15 -4.10
N ALA A 110 -6.97 -8.12 -3.35
CA ALA A 110 -6.39 -6.90 -3.90
C ALA A 110 -4.87 -6.84 -3.75
N THR A 111 -4.23 -7.96 -3.41
CA THR A 111 -2.78 -8.12 -3.40
C THR A 111 -2.35 -9.30 -4.27
N PHE A 112 -1.19 -9.20 -4.89
CA PHE A 112 -0.68 -10.28 -5.74
C PHE A 112 0.84 -10.31 -5.78
N ASP A 113 1.38 -11.43 -6.26
CA ASP A 113 2.81 -11.65 -6.43
C ASP A 113 3.06 -12.48 -7.69
N ARG A 114 4.27 -12.45 -8.21
CA ARG A 114 4.68 -13.24 -9.38
C ARG A 114 4.67 -14.75 -9.12
N SER A 115 4.76 -15.15 -7.86
CA SER A 115 4.73 -16.54 -7.41
C SER A 115 3.58 -16.74 -6.44
N VAL A 116 2.69 -17.68 -6.75
CA VAL A 116 1.58 -18.07 -5.88
C VAL A 116 2.09 -18.54 -4.51
N HIS A 117 3.21 -19.25 -4.46
CA HIS A 117 3.81 -19.68 -3.20
C HIS A 117 4.31 -18.50 -2.36
N SER A 118 5.02 -17.55 -2.99
CA SER A 118 5.46 -16.33 -2.30
C SER A 118 4.27 -15.53 -1.79
N HIS A 119 3.21 -15.42 -2.60
CA HIS A 119 1.98 -14.74 -2.20
C HIS A 119 1.38 -15.36 -0.95
N LYS A 120 1.06 -16.65 -1.01
CA LYS A 120 0.38 -17.37 0.08
C LYS A 120 1.17 -17.39 1.38
N ILE A 121 2.48 -17.69 1.33
CA ILE A 121 3.28 -17.73 2.55
C ILE A 121 3.45 -16.35 3.19
N ASN A 122 3.52 -15.30 2.39
CA ASN A 122 3.61 -13.93 2.92
C ASN A 122 2.28 -13.44 3.50
N LEU A 123 1.14 -13.78 2.90
CA LEU A 123 -0.17 -13.52 3.52
C LEU A 123 -0.29 -14.23 4.87
N PHE A 124 0.07 -15.50 4.92
CA PHE A 124 0.07 -16.29 6.16
C PHE A 124 0.95 -15.64 7.24
N ASP A 125 2.19 -15.30 6.91
CA ASP A 125 3.13 -14.68 7.85
C ASP A 125 2.63 -13.32 8.35
N MET A 126 2.13 -12.48 7.46
CA MET A 126 1.64 -11.14 7.82
C MET A 126 0.40 -11.23 8.69
N HIS A 127 -0.52 -12.15 8.40
CA HIS A 127 -1.71 -12.38 9.20
C HIS A 127 -1.39 -12.77 10.65
N HIS A 128 -0.37 -13.59 10.84
CA HIS A 128 0.00 -14.05 12.18
C HIS A 128 0.74 -13.03 13.04
N LYS A 129 1.32 -11.98 12.42
CA LYS A 129 2.32 -11.16 13.12
C LYS A 129 2.10 -9.65 13.01
N TYR A 130 1.56 -9.16 11.90
CA TYR A 130 1.69 -7.75 11.54
C TYR A 130 0.41 -7.08 11.04
N ALA A 131 -0.55 -7.84 10.53
CA ALA A 131 -1.74 -7.30 9.89
C ALA A 131 -2.89 -8.30 9.92
N ASP A 132 -4.11 -7.80 9.81
CA ASP A 132 -5.27 -8.65 9.56
C ASP A 132 -5.44 -8.85 8.05
N VAL A 133 -5.26 -10.09 7.58
CA VAL A 133 -5.58 -10.44 6.20
C VAL A 133 -7.08 -10.72 6.12
N MET A 134 -7.78 -9.91 5.36
CA MET A 134 -9.24 -9.94 5.25
C MET A 134 -9.68 -10.08 3.80
N LYS A 135 -10.91 -10.54 3.61
CA LYS A 135 -11.54 -10.61 2.30
C LYS A 135 -12.05 -9.23 1.85
N LEU A 136 -12.10 -9.03 0.55
CA LEU A 136 -12.53 -7.76 -0.03
C LEU A 136 -13.96 -7.37 0.39
N ASP A 137 -14.88 -8.32 0.46
CA ASP A 137 -16.26 -8.09 0.86
C ASP A 137 -16.38 -7.69 2.34
N GLU A 138 -15.59 -8.29 3.23
CA GLU A 138 -15.53 -7.94 4.65
C GLU A 138 -15.04 -6.51 4.84
N VAL A 139 -13.96 -6.14 4.13
CA VAL A 139 -13.40 -4.79 4.16
C VAL A 139 -14.38 -3.78 3.58
N ALA A 140 -15.02 -4.08 2.46
CA ALA A 140 -16.03 -3.22 1.85
C ALA A 140 -17.22 -2.97 2.81
N ALA A 141 -17.74 -4.03 3.41
CA ALA A 141 -18.83 -3.92 4.41
C ALA A 141 -18.41 -3.11 5.64
N HIS A 142 -17.16 -3.22 6.07
CA HIS A 142 -16.63 -2.41 7.17
C HIS A 142 -16.60 -0.92 6.80
N LEU A 143 -16.07 -0.57 5.62
CA LEU A 143 -16.03 0.81 5.15
C LEU A 143 -17.42 1.43 5.02
N GLU A 144 -18.42 0.67 4.58
CA GLU A 144 -19.82 1.13 4.56
C GLU A 144 -20.32 1.49 5.96
N ARG A 145 -20.08 0.64 6.96
CA ARG A 145 -20.50 0.89 8.35
C ARG A 145 -19.83 2.13 8.94
N VAL A 146 -18.53 2.28 8.73
CA VAL A 146 -17.79 3.44 9.24
C VAL A 146 -18.24 4.73 8.57
N ALA A 147 -18.46 4.73 7.27
CA ALA A 147 -18.97 5.90 6.55
C ALA A 147 -20.35 6.33 7.07
N ALA A 148 -21.27 5.36 7.27
CA ALA A 148 -22.59 5.64 7.80
C ALA A 148 -22.56 6.22 9.24
N ALA A 149 -21.64 5.73 10.09
CA ALA A 149 -21.47 6.26 11.44
C ALA A 149 -20.94 7.71 11.42
N GLN A 150 -19.97 8.01 10.57
CA GLN A 150 -19.44 9.37 10.42
C GLN A 150 -20.47 10.37 9.90
N GLU A 151 -21.39 9.93 9.04
CA GLU A 151 -22.48 10.79 8.55
C GLU A 151 -23.49 11.12 9.67
N GLN A 152 -23.78 10.17 10.54
CA GLN A 152 -24.66 10.39 11.71
C GLN A 152 -24.06 11.38 12.71
N GLU A 153 -22.75 11.28 12.99
CA GLU A 153 -22.07 12.21 13.90
C GLU A 153 -22.00 13.65 13.37
N LYS A 154 -21.91 13.84 12.05
CA LYS A 154 -21.90 15.17 11.43
C LYS A 154 -23.27 15.84 11.37
N GLY A 155 -24.36 15.05 11.50
CA GLY A 155 -25.73 15.52 11.46
C GLY A 155 -26.34 15.81 12.85
N ALA A 156 -25.63 15.48 13.93
CA ALA A 156 -26.04 15.70 15.31
C ALA A 156 -25.40 16.96 15.89
#